data_6817067b3c02991212bfa34e1cfa8222
#
_entry.id   6817067b3c02991212bfa34e1cfa8222
#
_cell.length_a   1.000
_cell.length_b   1.000
_cell.length_c   1.000
_cell.angle_alpha   90.00
_cell.angle_beta   90.00
_cell.angle_gamma   90.00
#
_symmetry.space_group_name_H-M   'P 1'
#
loop_
_entity.id
_entity.type
_entity.pdbx_description
1 polymer ?
#
loop_
_entity_poly.entity_id
_entity_poly.type
_entity_poly.pdbx_seq_one_letter_code
_entity_poly.pdbx_strand_id
1 'polypeptide(L)'
;MAFKDMFLSMDKANRTYVTGALDLYLTKKSNQPNDRAVNVNAPSQAGKCQRANYYMRTQTENDGSIDPRTFRIFDNGTYTHERLQGYLLDLGLLICDEVPLINEQHNIQGHTDGILDLGDDEIAVLEIKTINERGFTALKDAKEEHKKQGLIYLYCLEERRKFLHHKYKTREDFFSKKSMEERTEYFRSHYQHMKGGHKYTREQKIDNEVKLNLVADDILYDTLKPITKVVFLYENKNNQELKEYVVERNVTTENILTELLAGYDYLNLCIKKGTVPDREGSSKSCERCRWCDYKNECWLC
;
A
#
# COMPACT_ATOMS: atom_id res chain seq x y z
N MET A 1 -26.23 -15.73 -15.66
CA MET A 1 -27.19 -15.95 -14.55
C MET A 1 -27.05 -14.79 -13.60
N ALA A 2 -28.13 -14.08 -13.27
CA ALA A 2 -28.06 -12.98 -12.32
C ALA A 2 -27.71 -13.54 -10.92
N PHE A 3 -27.00 -12.75 -10.09
CA PHE A 3 -26.61 -13.16 -8.74
C PHE A 3 -27.81 -13.63 -7.90
N LYS A 4 -28.96 -12.94 -8.04
CA LYS A 4 -30.22 -13.27 -7.41
C LYS A 4 -30.69 -14.72 -7.77
N ASP A 5 -30.54 -15.09 -9.04
CA ASP A 5 -30.97 -16.42 -9.51
C ASP A 5 -30.09 -17.53 -8.94
N MET A 6 -28.78 -17.30 -8.87
CA MET A 6 -27.82 -18.23 -8.25
C MET A 6 -28.12 -18.40 -6.76
N PHE A 7 -28.40 -17.34 -6.04
CA PHE A 7 -28.78 -17.39 -4.63
C PHE A 7 -30.11 -18.14 -4.42
N LEU A 8 -31.12 -17.88 -5.28
CA LEU A 8 -32.42 -18.52 -5.19
C LEU A 8 -32.38 -20.01 -5.55
N SER A 9 -31.36 -20.49 -6.27
CA SER A 9 -31.16 -21.89 -6.59
C SER A 9 -30.56 -22.73 -5.46
N MET A 10 -30.08 -22.12 -4.37
CA MET A 10 -29.56 -22.84 -3.19
C MET A 10 -30.67 -23.61 -2.49
N ASP A 11 -30.31 -24.76 -1.88
CA ASP A 11 -31.22 -25.55 -1.04
C ASP A 11 -31.82 -24.72 0.07
N LYS A 12 -33.17 -24.68 0.13
CA LYS A 12 -33.92 -23.89 1.12
C LYS A 12 -33.61 -24.28 2.56
N ALA A 13 -33.24 -25.54 2.83
CA ALA A 13 -32.93 -26.03 4.17
C ALA A 13 -31.64 -25.40 4.75
N ASN A 14 -30.68 -25.01 3.88
CA ASN A 14 -29.39 -24.44 4.27
C ASN A 14 -29.25 -22.95 3.94
N ARG A 15 -30.34 -22.31 3.48
CA ARG A 15 -30.31 -20.91 3.06
C ARG A 15 -30.48 -19.97 4.24
N THR A 16 -29.46 -19.18 4.51
CA THR A 16 -29.60 -17.94 5.31
C THR A 16 -29.83 -16.78 4.36
N TYR A 17 -30.96 -16.04 4.52
CA TYR A 17 -31.42 -15.06 3.51
C TYR A 17 -30.43 -13.93 3.25
N VAL A 18 -29.79 -13.41 4.26
CA VAL A 18 -28.88 -12.25 4.16
C VAL A 18 -27.41 -12.70 4.19
N THR A 19 -27.02 -13.44 5.23
CA THR A 19 -25.62 -13.85 5.42
C THR A 19 -25.10 -14.70 4.27
N GLY A 20 -25.89 -15.71 3.85
CA GLY A 20 -25.51 -16.58 2.73
C GLY A 20 -25.40 -15.82 1.40
N ALA A 21 -26.31 -14.84 1.16
CA ALA A 21 -26.23 -14.00 -0.04
C ALA A 21 -24.99 -13.10 -0.02
N LEU A 22 -24.68 -12.50 1.13
CA LEU A 22 -23.47 -11.68 1.29
C LEU A 22 -22.19 -12.51 1.11
N ASP A 23 -22.13 -13.69 1.70
CA ASP A 23 -20.95 -14.55 1.58
C ASP A 23 -20.71 -14.99 0.14
N LEU A 24 -21.77 -15.38 -0.59
CA LEU A 24 -21.66 -15.68 -2.02
C LEU A 24 -21.19 -14.47 -2.85
N TYR A 25 -21.75 -13.30 -2.58
CA TYR A 25 -21.34 -12.07 -3.27
C TYR A 25 -19.87 -11.75 -3.01
N LEU A 26 -19.42 -11.82 -1.76
CA LEU A 26 -18.03 -11.51 -1.39
C LEU A 26 -17.03 -12.55 -1.91
N THR A 27 -17.41 -13.84 -1.91
CA THR A 27 -16.60 -14.89 -2.56
C THR A 27 -16.41 -14.61 -4.05
N LYS A 28 -17.47 -14.17 -4.74
CA LYS A 28 -17.36 -13.80 -6.15
C LYS A 28 -16.50 -12.53 -6.35
N LYS A 29 -16.61 -11.55 -5.45
CA LYS A 29 -15.83 -10.31 -5.47
C LYS A 29 -14.34 -10.58 -5.20
N SER A 30 -14.00 -11.46 -4.24
CA SER A 30 -12.62 -11.81 -3.90
C SER A 30 -11.88 -12.54 -5.03
N ASN A 31 -12.59 -13.23 -5.91
CA ASN A 31 -12.02 -13.92 -7.07
C ASN A 31 -11.82 -13.01 -8.29
N GLN A 32 -12.16 -11.72 -8.19
CA GLN A 32 -11.91 -10.78 -9.29
C GLN A 32 -10.43 -10.37 -9.31
N PRO A 33 -9.81 -10.21 -10.51
CA PRO A 33 -8.47 -9.70 -10.62
C PRO A 33 -8.37 -8.32 -9.95
N ASN A 34 -7.35 -8.09 -9.15
CA ASN A 34 -7.05 -6.76 -8.63
C ASN A 34 -6.14 -5.99 -9.61
N ASP A 35 -6.13 -4.66 -9.48
CA ASP A 35 -5.35 -3.76 -10.33
C ASP A 35 -3.96 -3.44 -9.73
N ARG A 36 -3.52 -4.17 -8.69
CA ARG A 36 -2.20 -3.95 -8.09
C ARG A 36 -1.10 -4.38 -9.04
N ALA A 37 -0.06 -3.57 -9.14
CA ALA A 37 1.17 -3.99 -9.79
C ALA A 37 1.75 -5.21 -9.07
N VAL A 38 2.01 -6.28 -9.82
CA VAL A 38 2.45 -7.56 -9.23
C VAL A 38 3.97 -7.70 -9.16
N ASN A 39 4.69 -7.22 -10.17
CA ASN A 39 6.15 -7.34 -10.22
C ASN A 39 6.87 -6.10 -9.67
N VAL A 40 6.45 -5.62 -8.49
CA VAL A 40 7.05 -4.47 -7.81
C VAL A 40 7.24 -4.77 -6.32
N ASN A 41 8.12 -4.04 -5.66
CA ASN A 41 8.27 -4.06 -4.22
C ASN A 41 7.20 -3.16 -3.58
N ALA A 42 6.20 -3.74 -2.94
CA ALA A 42 5.21 -2.96 -2.20
C ALA A 42 5.77 -2.54 -0.84
N PRO A 43 5.61 -1.28 -0.41
CA PRO A 43 6.06 -0.82 0.91
C PRO A 43 5.53 -1.65 2.07
N SER A 44 4.29 -2.13 1.99
CA SER A 44 3.68 -3.01 3.00
C SER A 44 4.35 -4.40 3.12
N GLN A 45 5.27 -4.73 2.22
CA GLN A 45 6.08 -5.97 2.25
C GLN A 45 7.50 -5.74 2.78
N ALA A 46 7.82 -4.51 3.17
CA ALA A 46 9.15 -4.15 3.68
C ALA A 46 9.55 -4.99 4.91
N GLY A 47 10.69 -5.65 4.84
CA GLY A 47 11.22 -6.50 5.92
C GLY A 47 10.45 -7.81 6.16
N LYS A 48 9.52 -8.19 5.29
CA LYS A 48 8.89 -9.52 5.30
C LYS A 48 9.79 -10.57 4.62
N CYS A 49 9.38 -11.83 4.70
CA CYS A 49 10.13 -12.95 4.14
C CYS A 49 10.40 -12.76 2.64
N GLN A 50 11.66 -12.76 2.23
CA GLN A 50 12.09 -12.55 0.84
C GLN A 50 11.56 -13.64 -0.10
N ARG A 51 11.51 -14.89 0.37
CA ARG A 51 10.98 -16.02 -0.42
C ARG A 51 9.46 -15.88 -0.64
N ALA A 52 8.70 -15.44 0.36
CA ALA A 52 7.28 -15.17 0.20
C ALA A 52 7.03 -13.99 -0.76
N ASN A 53 7.83 -12.92 -0.66
CA ASN A 53 7.78 -11.80 -1.58
C ASN A 53 8.16 -12.21 -3.02
N TYR A 54 9.12 -13.13 -3.19
CA TYR A 54 9.45 -13.68 -4.49
C TYR A 54 8.24 -14.39 -5.13
N TYR A 55 7.60 -15.31 -4.39
CA TYR A 55 6.41 -16.02 -4.89
C TYR A 55 5.27 -15.07 -5.23
N MET A 56 5.00 -14.08 -4.37
CA MET A 56 3.98 -13.06 -4.62
C MET A 56 4.27 -12.29 -5.92
N ARG A 57 5.51 -11.86 -6.14
CA ARG A 57 5.90 -11.08 -7.31
C ARG A 57 5.99 -11.91 -8.60
N THR A 58 6.29 -13.18 -8.50
CA THR A 58 6.29 -14.12 -9.64
C THR A 58 4.93 -14.74 -9.91
N GLN A 59 3.88 -14.30 -9.18
CA GLN A 59 2.50 -14.77 -9.31
C GLN A 59 2.35 -16.29 -9.12
N THR A 60 3.15 -16.86 -8.23
CA THR A 60 2.98 -18.24 -7.79
C THR A 60 1.61 -18.40 -7.12
N GLU A 61 0.92 -19.51 -7.39
CA GLU A 61 -0.35 -19.80 -6.72
C GLU A 61 -0.14 -19.82 -5.19
N ASN A 62 -1.03 -19.16 -4.49
CA ASN A 62 -0.97 -19.11 -3.03
C ASN A 62 -1.90 -20.17 -2.40
N ASP A 63 -1.57 -20.54 -1.15
CA ASP A 63 -2.33 -21.54 -0.38
C ASP A 63 -3.65 -20.96 0.18
N GLY A 64 -3.83 -19.64 0.13
CA GLY A 64 -4.92 -18.93 0.78
C GLY A 64 -6.03 -18.52 -0.18
N SER A 65 -7.27 -18.73 0.24
CA SER A 65 -8.44 -18.05 -0.29
C SER A 65 -8.91 -16.99 0.71
N ILE A 66 -9.27 -15.81 0.23
CA ILE A 66 -9.85 -14.79 1.09
C ILE A 66 -11.30 -15.18 1.36
N ASP A 67 -11.60 -15.64 2.57
CA ASP A 67 -12.98 -15.95 2.97
C ASP A 67 -13.81 -14.66 3.10
N PRO A 68 -15.17 -14.76 3.01
CA PRO A 68 -16.05 -13.59 3.06
C PRO A 68 -15.91 -12.75 4.34
N ARG A 69 -15.60 -13.36 5.48
CA ARG A 69 -15.39 -12.65 6.74
C ARG A 69 -14.11 -11.80 6.68
N THR A 70 -13.02 -12.36 6.18
CA THR A 70 -11.74 -11.65 5.99
C THR A 70 -11.92 -10.49 5.01
N PHE A 71 -12.72 -10.68 3.95
CA PHE A 71 -13.04 -9.61 3.02
C PHE A 71 -13.76 -8.45 3.71
N ARG A 72 -14.77 -8.74 4.57
CA ARG A 72 -15.46 -7.70 5.36
C ARG A 72 -14.51 -6.97 6.32
N ILE A 73 -13.50 -7.65 6.85
CA ILE A 73 -12.47 -7.02 7.70
C ILE A 73 -11.64 -6.03 6.88
N PHE A 74 -11.29 -6.36 5.65
CA PHE A 74 -10.57 -5.44 4.75
C PHE A 74 -11.42 -4.24 4.34
N ASP A 75 -12.68 -4.46 3.94
CA ASP A 75 -13.63 -3.39 3.62
C ASP A 75 -13.79 -2.41 4.81
N ASN A 76 -13.91 -2.94 6.04
CA ASN A 76 -13.99 -2.09 7.23
C ASN A 76 -12.71 -1.24 7.43
N GLY A 77 -11.54 -1.79 7.12
CA GLY A 77 -10.28 -1.02 7.10
C GLY A 77 -10.35 0.13 6.09
N THR A 78 -10.76 -0.16 4.86
CA THR A 78 -10.89 0.84 3.78
C THR A 78 -11.84 1.97 4.17
N TYR A 79 -13.04 1.66 4.68
CA TYR A 79 -13.98 2.69 5.13
C TYR A 79 -13.48 3.52 6.33
N THR A 80 -12.64 2.93 7.19
CA THR A 80 -12.00 3.69 8.27
C THR A 80 -11.00 4.69 7.71
N HIS A 81 -10.18 4.30 6.71
CA HIS A 81 -9.25 5.22 6.04
C HIS A 81 -10.02 6.37 5.38
N GLU A 82 -11.00 6.09 4.51
CA GLU A 82 -11.82 7.09 3.86
C GLU A 82 -12.44 8.09 4.85
N ARG A 83 -12.96 7.60 5.98
CA ARG A 83 -13.58 8.43 7.01
C ARG A 83 -12.57 9.33 7.73
N LEU A 84 -11.42 8.78 8.15
CA LEU A 84 -10.40 9.55 8.86
C LEU A 84 -9.71 10.55 7.93
N GLN A 85 -9.40 10.15 6.69
CA GLN A 85 -8.90 11.06 5.66
C GLN A 85 -9.87 12.22 5.41
N GLY A 86 -11.19 11.94 5.32
CA GLY A 86 -12.22 12.97 5.19
C GLY A 86 -12.19 13.99 6.33
N TYR A 87 -12.10 13.54 7.59
CA TYR A 87 -11.99 14.45 8.73
C TYR A 87 -10.71 15.30 8.70
N LEU A 88 -9.59 14.71 8.30
CA LEU A 88 -8.31 15.43 8.22
C LEU A 88 -8.29 16.44 7.06
N LEU A 89 -8.97 16.13 5.94
CA LEU A 89 -9.19 17.07 4.84
C LEU A 89 -10.08 18.25 5.28
N ASP A 90 -11.17 17.99 5.98
CA ASP A 90 -12.08 19.03 6.50
C ASP A 90 -11.39 19.95 7.51
N LEU A 91 -10.42 19.42 8.27
CA LEU A 91 -9.57 20.20 9.19
C LEU A 91 -8.47 20.99 8.48
N GLY A 92 -8.22 20.73 7.20
CA GLY A 92 -7.09 21.31 6.46
C GLY A 92 -5.71 20.77 6.88
N LEU A 93 -5.67 19.66 7.63
CA LEU A 93 -4.42 18.99 8.03
C LEU A 93 -3.91 18.03 6.95
N LEU A 94 -4.80 17.39 6.19
CA LEU A 94 -4.44 16.52 5.08
C LEU A 94 -4.45 17.33 3.78
N ILE A 95 -3.29 17.38 3.10
CA ILE A 95 -3.16 18.12 1.84
C ILE A 95 -3.58 17.24 0.65
N CYS A 96 -3.23 15.97 0.72
CA CYS A 96 -3.51 14.98 -0.32
C CYS A 96 -3.63 13.59 0.31
N ASP A 97 -4.65 12.85 -0.10
CA ASP A 97 -4.86 11.45 0.25
C ASP A 97 -4.32 10.52 -0.86
N GLU A 98 -4.16 9.24 -0.54
CA GLU A 98 -3.80 8.17 -1.49
C GLU A 98 -2.62 8.56 -2.41
N VAL A 99 -1.51 9.05 -1.82
CA VAL A 99 -0.37 9.57 -2.58
C VAL A 99 0.43 8.45 -3.22
N PRO A 100 0.50 8.39 -4.57
CA PRO A 100 1.20 7.33 -5.26
C PRO A 100 2.72 7.44 -5.10
N LEU A 101 3.37 6.30 -4.95
CA LEU A 101 4.82 6.14 -4.85
C LEU A 101 5.34 5.34 -6.05
N ILE A 102 6.35 5.87 -6.72
CA ILE A 102 7.11 5.19 -7.76
C ILE A 102 8.59 5.44 -7.50
N ASN A 103 9.36 4.36 -7.35
CA ASN A 103 10.82 4.43 -7.30
C ASN A 103 11.39 3.33 -8.20
N GLU A 104 11.93 3.70 -9.35
CA GLU A 104 12.46 2.76 -10.34
C GLU A 104 13.74 2.10 -9.88
N GLN A 105 14.59 2.81 -9.12
CA GLN A 105 15.88 2.29 -8.67
C GLN A 105 15.72 0.99 -7.89
N HIS A 106 14.77 0.93 -6.98
CA HIS A 106 14.48 -0.24 -6.16
C HIS A 106 13.22 -0.98 -6.58
N ASN A 107 12.63 -0.60 -7.73
CA ASN A 107 11.38 -1.15 -8.26
C ASN A 107 10.25 -1.12 -7.20
N ILE A 108 10.04 0.04 -6.57
CA ILE A 108 9.00 0.24 -5.55
C ILE A 108 7.79 0.90 -6.19
N GLN A 109 6.60 0.38 -5.87
CA GLN A 109 5.32 1.01 -6.21
C GLN A 109 4.29 0.77 -5.10
N GLY A 110 3.49 1.78 -4.80
CA GLY A 110 2.46 1.73 -3.77
C GLY A 110 1.80 3.07 -3.56
N HIS A 111 1.06 3.20 -2.46
CA HIS A 111 0.43 4.45 -2.01
C HIS A 111 0.68 4.62 -0.52
N THR A 112 0.82 5.85 -0.07
CA THR A 112 0.68 6.23 1.34
C THR A 112 -0.70 6.82 1.56
N ASP A 113 -1.22 6.73 2.79
CA ASP A 113 -2.57 7.21 3.09
C ASP A 113 -2.70 8.73 2.95
N GLY A 114 -1.58 9.47 2.95
CA GLY A 114 -1.59 10.89 2.61
C GLY A 114 -0.35 11.68 3.02
N ILE A 115 -0.43 12.98 2.75
CA ILE A 115 0.54 14.00 3.18
C ILE A 115 -0.17 14.99 4.09
N LEU A 116 0.38 15.19 5.29
CA LEU A 116 -0.09 16.16 6.28
C LEU A 116 0.70 17.48 6.16
N ASP A 117 0.01 18.60 6.33
CA ASP A 117 0.61 19.91 6.60
C ASP A 117 0.76 20.08 8.12
N LEU A 118 1.99 20.21 8.59
CA LEU A 118 2.29 20.44 10.01
C LEU A 118 2.49 21.94 10.32
N GLY A 119 2.34 22.82 9.31
CA GLY A 119 2.66 24.23 9.42
C GLY A 119 4.15 24.53 9.20
N ASP A 120 4.50 25.82 9.12
CA ASP A 120 5.89 26.30 8.96
C ASP A 120 6.66 25.61 7.80
N ASP A 121 6.01 25.35 6.68
CA ASP A 121 6.56 24.62 5.52
C ASP A 121 7.03 23.19 5.85
N GLU A 122 6.52 22.59 6.90
CA GLU A 122 6.81 21.20 7.25
C GLU A 122 5.65 20.28 6.84
N ILE A 123 5.98 19.20 6.13
CA ILE A 123 5.01 18.15 5.81
C ILE A 123 5.44 16.80 6.38
N ALA A 124 4.47 15.92 6.62
CA ALA A 124 4.70 14.56 7.07
C ALA A 124 3.88 13.56 6.24
N VAL A 125 4.37 12.33 6.20
CA VAL A 125 3.62 11.20 5.65
C VAL A 125 2.57 10.74 6.66
N LEU A 126 1.36 10.51 6.22
CA LEU A 126 0.30 9.87 7.02
C LEU A 126 0.22 8.38 6.71
N GLU A 127 0.10 7.57 7.75
CA GLU A 127 -0.24 6.16 7.67
C GLU A 127 -1.30 5.80 8.70
N ILE A 128 -2.47 5.35 8.26
CA ILE A 128 -3.61 4.98 9.10
C ILE A 128 -3.60 3.47 9.31
N LYS A 129 -3.82 3.03 10.53
CA LYS A 129 -3.89 1.60 10.88
C LYS A 129 -5.07 1.30 11.78
N THR A 130 -5.83 0.28 11.43
CA THR A 130 -6.91 -0.22 12.31
C THR A 130 -6.46 -1.50 12.99
N ILE A 131 -6.59 -1.56 14.32
CA ILE A 131 -6.23 -2.74 15.10
C ILE A 131 -7.34 -3.08 16.11
N ASN A 132 -7.36 -4.34 16.56
CA ASN A 132 -8.34 -4.77 17.56
C ASN A 132 -7.99 -4.23 18.96
N GLU A 133 -8.94 -4.27 19.87
CA GLU A 133 -8.82 -3.81 21.27
C GLU A 133 -7.56 -4.33 21.96
N ARG A 134 -7.29 -5.63 21.88
CA ARG A 134 -6.11 -6.22 22.50
C ARG A 134 -4.80 -5.64 21.97
N GLY A 135 -4.71 -5.49 20.65
CA GLY A 135 -3.55 -4.89 19.99
C GLY A 135 -3.41 -3.42 20.32
N PHE A 136 -4.53 -2.68 20.35
CA PHE A 136 -4.56 -1.25 20.64
C PHE A 136 -4.13 -0.95 22.10
N THR A 137 -4.65 -1.71 23.07
CA THR A 137 -4.28 -1.58 24.47
C THR A 137 -2.78 -1.88 24.71
N ALA A 138 -2.25 -2.90 24.02
CA ALA A 138 -0.85 -3.27 24.14
C ALA A 138 0.11 -2.30 23.40
N LEU A 139 -0.40 -1.42 22.53
CA LEU A 139 0.40 -0.54 21.70
C LEU A 139 1.02 0.58 22.52
N LYS A 140 2.36 0.59 22.62
CA LYS A 140 3.16 1.63 23.30
C LYS A 140 3.93 2.51 22.31
N ASP A 141 4.04 2.08 21.06
CA ASP A 141 4.73 2.75 19.97
C ASP A 141 4.19 2.19 18.64
N ALA A 142 4.51 2.81 17.51
CA ALA A 142 4.20 2.25 16.21
C ALA A 142 4.85 0.87 16.06
N LYS A 143 4.10 -0.09 15.48
CA LYS A 143 4.64 -1.45 15.27
C LYS A 143 5.82 -1.42 14.32
N GLU A 144 6.82 -2.26 14.58
CA GLU A 144 8.05 -2.32 13.79
C GLU A 144 7.79 -2.60 12.29
N GLU A 145 6.80 -3.42 11.99
CA GLU A 145 6.39 -3.68 10.60
C GLU A 145 5.83 -2.43 9.90
N HIS A 146 5.08 -1.60 10.64
CA HIS A 146 4.54 -0.35 10.12
C HIS A 146 5.63 0.73 10.00
N LYS A 147 6.56 0.81 10.97
CA LYS A 147 7.73 1.70 10.88
C LYS A 147 8.54 1.44 9.62
N LYS A 148 8.82 0.16 9.31
CA LYS A 148 9.50 -0.24 8.08
C LYS A 148 8.77 0.23 6.83
N GLN A 149 7.45 0.06 6.78
CA GLN A 149 6.61 0.55 5.69
C GLN A 149 6.70 2.08 5.57
N GLY A 150 6.55 2.81 6.66
CA GLY A 150 6.62 4.27 6.70
C GLY A 150 7.99 4.82 6.27
N LEU A 151 9.09 4.14 6.63
CA LEU A 151 10.43 4.54 6.18
C LEU A 151 10.60 4.43 4.67
N ILE A 152 10.00 3.42 4.03
CA ILE A 152 9.98 3.33 2.56
C ILE A 152 9.19 4.48 1.95
N TYR A 153 8.07 4.87 2.55
CA TYR A 153 7.30 6.03 2.10
C TYR A 153 8.11 7.31 2.17
N LEU A 154 8.72 7.59 3.33
CA LEU A 154 9.60 8.75 3.50
C LEU A 154 10.71 8.79 2.46
N TYR A 155 11.36 7.66 2.24
CA TYR A 155 12.42 7.54 1.25
C TYR A 155 11.92 7.89 -0.15
N CYS A 156 10.84 7.26 -0.59
CA CYS A 156 10.32 7.46 -1.94
C CYS A 156 9.90 8.92 -2.18
N LEU A 157 9.19 9.54 -1.24
CA LEU A 157 8.73 10.92 -1.37
C LEU A 157 9.89 11.92 -1.30
N GLU A 158 10.85 11.72 -0.40
CA GLU A 158 12.01 12.61 -0.28
C GLU A 158 12.93 12.53 -1.51
N GLU A 159 13.17 11.31 -2.05
CA GLU A 159 13.95 11.18 -3.29
C GLU A 159 13.22 11.81 -4.49
N ARG A 160 11.89 11.66 -4.56
CA ARG A 160 11.06 12.31 -5.57
C ARG A 160 11.14 13.85 -5.44
N ARG A 161 11.00 14.38 -4.23
CA ARG A 161 11.17 15.83 -3.94
C ARG A 161 12.54 16.35 -4.41
N LYS A 162 13.62 15.67 -4.01
CA LYS A 162 14.98 16.02 -4.44
C LYS A 162 15.15 16.00 -5.95
N PHE A 163 14.59 14.98 -6.60
CA PHE A 163 14.62 14.87 -8.07
C PHE A 163 13.92 16.06 -8.73
N LEU A 164 12.73 16.43 -8.26
CA LEU A 164 11.98 17.56 -8.80
C LEU A 164 12.76 18.88 -8.66
N HIS A 165 13.32 19.18 -7.47
CA HIS A 165 14.14 20.35 -7.24
C HIS A 165 15.48 20.35 -8.00
N HIS A 166 16.02 19.16 -8.29
CA HIS A 166 17.21 19.04 -9.13
C HIS A 166 16.90 19.30 -10.61
N LYS A 167 15.83 18.71 -11.11
CA LYS A 167 15.42 18.77 -12.53
C LYS A 167 14.90 20.15 -12.92
N TYR A 168 14.05 20.73 -12.10
CA TYR A 168 13.37 22.00 -12.39
C TYR A 168 13.93 23.11 -11.49
N LYS A 169 14.60 24.10 -12.11
CA LYS A 169 15.26 25.18 -11.36
C LYS A 169 14.34 26.34 -11.05
N THR A 170 13.26 26.49 -11.80
CA THR A 170 12.26 27.55 -11.60
C THR A 170 10.86 26.96 -11.61
N ARG A 171 9.93 27.68 -10.96
CA ARG A 171 8.51 27.33 -10.97
C ARG A 171 7.92 27.38 -12.39
N GLU A 172 8.41 28.29 -13.22
CA GLU A 172 8.00 28.42 -14.63
C GLU A 172 8.39 27.16 -15.43
N ASP A 173 9.61 26.65 -15.26
CA ASP A 173 10.06 25.40 -15.89
C ASP A 173 9.22 24.22 -15.44
N PHE A 174 8.95 24.12 -14.13
CA PHE A 174 8.16 23.02 -13.56
C PHE A 174 6.72 23.01 -14.08
N PHE A 175 6.05 24.17 -14.16
CA PHE A 175 4.67 24.29 -14.66
C PHE A 175 4.59 24.49 -16.17
N SER A 176 5.71 24.43 -16.90
CA SER A 176 5.69 24.54 -18.36
C SER A 176 4.86 23.42 -18.99
N LYS A 177 4.23 23.71 -20.14
CA LYS A 177 3.46 22.72 -20.89
C LYS A 177 4.27 21.47 -21.20
N LYS A 178 5.55 21.64 -21.59
CA LYS A 178 6.48 20.54 -21.86
C LYS A 178 6.72 19.66 -20.62
N SER A 179 6.99 20.27 -19.46
CA SER A 179 7.17 19.52 -18.21
C SER A 179 5.91 18.74 -17.81
N MET A 180 4.72 19.35 -17.96
CA MET A 180 3.47 18.71 -17.65
C MET A 180 3.19 17.51 -18.57
N GLU A 181 3.47 17.63 -19.86
CA GLU A 181 3.32 16.55 -20.83
C GLU A 181 4.29 15.40 -20.52
N GLU A 182 5.57 15.69 -20.27
CA GLU A 182 6.58 14.69 -19.90
C GLU A 182 6.21 13.91 -18.63
N ARG A 183 5.76 14.61 -17.57
CA ARG A 183 5.34 13.97 -16.32
C ARG A 183 4.08 13.12 -16.51
N THR A 184 3.11 13.63 -17.26
CA THR A 184 1.88 12.90 -17.60
C THR A 184 2.19 11.59 -18.33
N GLU A 185 3.05 11.61 -19.35
CA GLU A 185 3.45 10.42 -20.11
C GLU A 185 4.23 9.44 -19.23
N TYR A 186 5.17 9.93 -18.43
CA TYR A 186 5.92 9.13 -17.47
C TYR A 186 4.99 8.36 -16.53
N PHE A 187 4.09 9.04 -15.85
CA PHE A 187 3.16 8.36 -14.93
C PHE A 187 2.22 7.41 -15.68
N ARG A 188 1.67 7.81 -16.82
CA ARG A 188 0.79 6.95 -17.63
C ARG A 188 1.47 5.63 -17.99
N SER A 189 2.76 5.63 -18.27
CA SER A 189 3.53 4.43 -18.62
C SER A 189 3.57 3.40 -17.48
N HIS A 190 3.57 3.84 -16.23
CA HIS A 190 3.63 2.97 -15.05
C HIS A 190 2.31 2.24 -14.75
N TYR A 191 1.19 2.75 -15.26
CA TYR A 191 -0.15 2.20 -14.95
C TYR A 191 -0.77 1.39 -16.09
N GLN A 192 0.02 0.99 -17.09
CA GLN A 192 -0.46 0.20 -18.24
C GLN A 192 -0.97 -1.20 -17.85
N HIS A 193 -0.61 -1.72 -16.68
CA HIS A 193 -1.08 -2.99 -16.14
C HIS A 193 -2.53 -2.95 -15.63
N MET A 194 -3.10 -1.77 -15.37
CA MET A 194 -4.45 -1.62 -14.84
C MET A 194 -5.51 -2.18 -15.77
N LYS A 195 -6.59 -2.70 -15.18
CA LYS A 195 -7.74 -3.28 -15.90
C LYS A 195 -9.00 -2.48 -15.61
N GLY A 196 -9.90 -2.43 -16.57
CA GLY A 196 -11.23 -1.86 -16.37
C GLY A 196 -12.07 -2.71 -15.40
N GLY A 197 -13.06 -2.09 -14.79
CA GLY A 197 -14.00 -2.74 -13.87
C GLY A 197 -15.42 -2.24 -14.05
N HIS A 198 -16.34 -2.64 -13.15
CA HIS A 198 -17.75 -2.23 -13.25
C HIS A 198 -17.98 -0.74 -13.02
N LYS A 199 -17.19 -0.11 -12.15
CA LYS A 199 -17.37 1.31 -11.78
C LYS A 199 -16.59 2.26 -12.68
N TYR A 200 -15.36 1.86 -13.07
CA TYR A 200 -14.46 2.69 -13.86
C TYR A 200 -13.86 1.92 -15.03
N THR A 201 -13.72 2.58 -16.18
CA THR A 201 -12.97 2.05 -17.32
C THR A 201 -11.47 1.98 -16.98
N ARG A 202 -10.70 1.24 -17.79
CA ARG A 202 -9.24 1.21 -17.68
C ARG A 202 -8.63 2.61 -17.77
N GLU A 203 -9.04 3.39 -18.75
CA GLU A 203 -8.52 4.74 -18.96
C GLU A 203 -8.87 5.68 -17.79
N GLN A 204 -10.08 5.62 -17.26
CA GLN A 204 -10.46 6.43 -16.10
C GLN A 204 -9.60 6.12 -14.86
N LYS A 205 -9.25 4.86 -14.65
CA LYS A 205 -8.36 4.46 -13.55
C LYS A 205 -6.93 4.99 -13.76
N ILE A 206 -6.40 4.85 -14.98
CA ILE A 206 -5.06 5.37 -15.33
C ILE A 206 -5.03 6.88 -15.18
N ASP A 207 -6.03 7.60 -15.70
CA ASP A 207 -6.12 9.06 -15.60
C ASP A 207 -6.19 9.53 -14.15
N ASN A 208 -6.89 8.78 -13.28
CA ASN A 208 -6.96 9.09 -11.86
C ASN A 208 -5.57 8.95 -11.18
N GLU A 209 -4.86 7.85 -11.43
CA GLU A 209 -3.50 7.66 -10.91
C GLU A 209 -2.53 8.72 -11.42
N VAL A 210 -2.60 9.07 -12.70
CA VAL A 210 -1.79 10.15 -13.28
C VAL A 210 -2.07 11.47 -12.57
N LYS A 211 -3.35 11.81 -12.37
CA LYS A 211 -3.74 13.03 -11.65
C LYS A 211 -3.20 13.07 -10.24
N LEU A 212 -3.33 11.99 -9.47
CA LEU A 212 -2.80 11.90 -8.11
C LEU A 212 -1.27 12.11 -8.08
N ASN A 213 -0.55 11.51 -9.03
CA ASN A 213 0.89 11.72 -9.16
C ASN A 213 1.26 13.18 -9.48
N LEU A 214 0.53 13.84 -10.37
CA LEU A 214 0.78 15.26 -10.70
C LEU A 214 0.53 16.15 -9.50
N VAL A 215 -0.56 15.93 -8.75
CA VAL A 215 -0.84 16.65 -7.50
C VAL A 215 0.27 16.42 -6.46
N ALA A 216 0.73 15.18 -6.32
CA ALA A 216 1.86 14.88 -5.42
C ALA A 216 3.14 15.60 -5.85
N ASP A 217 3.46 15.65 -7.15
CA ASP A 217 4.60 16.42 -7.67
C ASP A 217 4.50 17.91 -7.32
N ASP A 218 3.32 18.50 -7.49
CA ASP A 218 3.09 19.90 -7.19
C ASP A 218 3.35 20.20 -5.71
N ILE A 219 2.83 19.37 -4.80
CA ILE A 219 3.07 19.48 -3.35
C ILE A 219 4.57 19.34 -3.04
N LEU A 220 5.22 18.31 -3.57
CA LEU A 220 6.62 18.01 -3.32
C LEU A 220 7.55 19.08 -3.88
N TYR A 221 7.20 19.68 -5.02
CA TYR A 221 7.98 20.77 -5.60
C TYR A 221 7.86 22.06 -4.78
N ASP A 222 6.68 22.36 -4.25
CA ASP A 222 6.46 23.53 -3.39
C ASP A 222 7.03 23.34 -1.96
N THR A 223 7.34 22.09 -1.56
CA THR A 223 7.91 21.77 -0.25
C THR A 223 9.42 22.01 -0.25
N LEU A 224 9.89 23.03 0.49
CA LEU A 224 11.32 23.39 0.56
C LEU A 224 12.08 22.55 1.60
N LYS A 225 11.47 22.27 2.73
CA LYS A 225 12.07 21.44 3.80
C LYS A 225 12.09 19.97 3.46
N PRO A 226 13.10 19.21 3.94
CA PRO A 226 13.12 17.76 3.81
C PRO A 226 11.92 17.09 4.51
N ILE A 227 11.39 16.02 3.92
CA ILE A 227 10.36 15.21 4.55
C ILE A 227 11.05 14.23 5.51
N THR A 228 10.82 14.38 6.79
CA THR A 228 11.53 13.62 7.83
C THR A 228 10.65 12.83 8.76
N LYS A 229 9.32 12.98 8.67
CA LYS A 229 8.37 12.38 9.62
C LYS A 229 7.32 11.52 8.95
N VAL A 230 6.99 10.41 9.63
CA VAL A 230 5.75 9.64 9.38
C VAL A 230 4.89 9.73 10.62
N VAL A 231 3.65 10.10 10.46
CA VAL A 231 2.61 10.08 11.49
C VAL A 231 1.78 8.82 11.32
N PHE A 232 1.80 7.93 12.31
CA PHE A 232 0.98 6.73 12.35
C PHE A 232 -0.26 7.00 13.19
N LEU A 233 -1.42 6.99 12.56
CA LEU A 233 -2.71 7.12 13.24
C LEU A 233 -3.35 5.74 13.38
N TYR A 234 -3.43 5.24 14.61
CA TYR A 234 -4.07 3.96 14.93
C TYR A 234 -5.49 4.17 15.43
N GLU A 235 -6.43 3.43 14.85
CA GLU A 235 -7.79 3.35 15.37
C GLU A 235 -8.07 1.96 15.95
N ASN A 236 -8.68 1.95 17.15
CA ASN A 236 -9.25 0.77 17.75
C ASN A 236 -10.54 0.38 17.04
N LYS A 237 -10.57 -0.78 16.39
CA LYS A 237 -11.74 -1.29 15.65
C LYS A 237 -13.00 -1.45 16.51
N ASN A 238 -12.85 -1.56 17.83
CA ASN A 238 -13.94 -1.90 18.75
C ASN A 238 -14.67 -0.68 19.29
N ASN A 239 -13.95 0.42 19.55
CA ASN A 239 -14.50 1.61 20.21
C ASN A 239 -14.10 2.94 19.56
N GLN A 240 -13.32 2.89 18.43
CA GLN A 240 -12.86 4.02 17.63
C GLN A 240 -11.94 5.00 18.38
N GLU A 241 -11.35 4.59 19.50
CA GLU A 241 -10.27 5.35 20.13
C GLU A 241 -9.06 5.47 19.21
N LEU A 242 -8.38 6.62 19.30
CA LEU A 242 -7.22 6.95 18.47
C LEU A 242 -5.94 6.98 19.30
N LYS A 243 -4.84 6.54 18.70
CA LYS A 243 -3.47 6.75 19.18
C LYS A 243 -2.62 7.22 18.01
N GLU A 244 -1.71 8.14 18.29
CA GLU A 244 -0.77 8.67 17.32
C GLU A 244 0.66 8.37 17.74
N TYR A 245 1.51 8.04 16.78
CA TYR A 245 2.95 7.89 16.95
C TYR A 245 3.68 8.53 15.78
N VAL A 246 4.73 9.27 16.08
CA VAL A 246 5.57 9.91 15.07
C VAL A 246 6.90 9.18 14.99
N VAL A 247 7.31 8.82 13.78
CA VAL A 247 8.64 8.26 13.51
C VAL A 247 9.42 9.27 12.67
N GLU A 248 10.57 9.66 13.19
CA GLU A 248 11.45 10.63 12.52
C GLU A 248 12.69 9.95 11.94
N ARG A 249 13.20 10.51 10.84
CA ARG A 249 14.49 10.09 10.26
C ARG A 249 15.61 10.43 11.22
N ASN A 250 16.44 9.44 11.53
CA ASN A 250 17.64 9.54 12.35
C ASN A 250 18.61 8.43 11.96
N VAL A 251 19.79 8.38 12.57
CA VAL A 251 20.82 7.38 12.25
C VAL A 251 20.30 5.94 12.34
N THR A 252 19.48 5.64 13.36
CA THR A 252 18.90 4.29 13.52
C THR A 252 17.93 3.95 12.40
N THR A 253 17.00 4.86 12.07
CA THR A 253 16.03 4.65 11.01
C THR A 253 16.68 4.60 9.62
N GLU A 254 17.78 5.33 9.39
CA GLU A 254 18.57 5.27 8.16
C GLU A 254 19.26 3.89 7.99
N ASN A 255 19.78 3.31 9.06
CA ASN A 255 20.34 1.96 9.00
C ASN A 255 19.26 0.93 8.64
N ILE A 256 18.09 1.00 9.27
CA ILE A 256 16.95 0.14 8.94
C ILE A 256 16.54 0.31 7.47
N LEU A 257 16.43 1.54 7.01
CA LEU A 257 16.08 1.84 5.61
C LEU A 257 17.09 1.24 4.64
N THR A 258 18.40 1.39 4.92
CA THR A 258 19.47 0.81 4.09
C THR A 258 19.32 -0.70 3.96
N GLU A 259 19.03 -1.41 5.05
CA GLU A 259 18.80 -2.86 5.03
C GLU A 259 17.54 -3.22 4.22
N LEU A 260 16.46 -2.44 4.33
CA LEU A 260 15.22 -2.68 3.58
C LEU A 260 15.43 -2.52 2.08
N LEU A 261 16.13 -1.46 1.66
CA LEU A 261 16.43 -1.19 0.24
C LEU A 261 17.36 -2.27 -0.33
N ALA A 262 18.40 -2.68 0.42
CA ALA A 262 19.26 -3.80 0.04
C ALA A 262 18.46 -5.11 -0.11
N GLY A 263 17.46 -5.34 0.76
CA GLY A 263 16.54 -6.48 0.65
C GLY A 263 15.70 -6.42 -0.63
N TYR A 264 15.23 -5.26 -1.04
CA TYR A 264 14.51 -5.09 -2.29
C TYR A 264 15.40 -5.32 -3.52
N ASP A 265 16.63 -4.82 -3.50
CA ASP A 265 17.60 -5.03 -4.59
C ASP A 265 17.98 -6.52 -4.72
N TYR A 266 18.19 -7.19 -3.60
CA TYR A 266 18.42 -8.64 -3.59
C TYR A 266 17.23 -9.40 -4.20
N LEU A 267 16.00 -9.06 -3.82
CA LEU A 267 14.80 -9.68 -4.38
C LEU A 267 14.66 -9.41 -5.89
N ASN A 268 14.93 -8.17 -6.34
CA ASN A 268 14.94 -7.81 -7.75
C ASN A 268 15.95 -8.67 -8.54
N LEU A 269 17.14 -8.88 -7.96
CA LEU A 269 18.17 -9.73 -8.55
C LEU A 269 17.74 -11.20 -8.63
N CYS A 270 17.13 -11.72 -7.55
CA CYS A 270 16.61 -13.10 -7.51
C CYS A 270 15.55 -13.33 -8.60
N ILE A 271 14.61 -12.40 -8.76
CA ILE A 271 13.57 -12.47 -9.79
C ILE A 271 14.19 -12.43 -11.19
N LYS A 272 15.11 -11.51 -11.41
CA LYS A 272 15.82 -11.40 -12.72
C LYS A 272 16.58 -12.67 -13.10
N LYS A 273 17.14 -13.37 -12.11
CA LYS A 273 17.88 -14.64 -12.30
C LYS A 273 16.99 -15.89 -12.26
N GLY A 274 15.72 -15.78 -11.90
CA GLY A 274 14.85 -16.93 -11.66
C GLY A 274 15.29 -17.77 -10.46
N THR A 275 16.00 -17.20 -9.49
CA THR A 275 16.54 -17.90 -8.31
C THR A 275 15.66 -17.61 -7.10
N VAL A 276 15.08 -18.64 -6.52
CA VAL A 276 14.25 -18.49 -5.33
C VAL A 276 15.13 -18.17 -4.10
N PRO A 277 14.83 -17.11 -3.31
CA PRO A 277 15.56 -16.81 -2.09
C PRO A 277 15.53 -17.96 -1.09
N ASP A 278 16.51 -18.02 -0.20
CA ASP A 278 16.58 -19.02 0.86
C ASP A 278 15.39 -18.94 1.82
N ARG A 279 15.09 -20.06 2.50
CA ARG A 279 14.08 -20.08 3.54
C ARG A 279 14.54 -19.33 4.77
N GLU A 280 13.71 -18.42 5.27
CA GLU A 280 13.97 -17.71 6.51
C GLU A 280 13.34 -18.38 7.74
N GLY A 281 12.36 -19.27 7.51
CA GLY A 281 11.69 -20.02 8.57
C GLY A 281 12.37 -21.35 8.88
N SER A 282 12.41 -21.73 10.15
CA SER A 282 12.99 -23.01 10.61
C SER A 282 12.07 -24.22 10.43
N SER A 283 10.76 -24.00 10.30
CA SER A 283 9.75 -25.03 10.08
C SER A 283 8.45 -24.44 9.51
N LYS A 284 7.57 -25.27 8.95
CA LYS A 284 6.22 -24.86 8.50
C LYS A 284 5.37 -24.23 9.62
N SER A 285 5.62 -24.57 10.87
CA SER A 285 4.86 -24.12 12.05
C SER A 285 5.52 -22.99 12.81
N CYS A 286 6.72 -22.55 12.43
CA CYS A 286 7.35 -21.40 13.08
C CYS A 286 6.49 -20.14 12.92
N GLU A 287 6.67 -19.16 13.79
CA GLU A 287 5.88 -17.93 13.82
C GLU A 287 5.81 -17.26 12.45
N ARG A 288 6.94 -17.17 11.74
CA ARG A 288 7.06 -16.55 10.42
C ARG A 288 6.29 -17.30 9.32
N CYS A 289 6.24 -18.66 9.40
CA CYS A 289 5.65 -19.49 8.34
C CYS A 289 4.22 -19.93 8.61
N ARG A 290 3.77 -19.89 9.87
CA ARG A 290 2.44 -20.38 10.28
C ARG A 290 1.29 -19.82 9.46
N TRP A 291 1.36 -18.54 9.13
CA TRP A 291 0.33 -17.79 8.41
C TRP A 291 0.78 -17.33 7.02
N CYS A 292 1.80 -17.98 6.46
CA CYS A 292 2.30 -17.65 5.12
C CYS A 292 1.42 -18.27 4.04
N ASP A 293 0.97 -17.44 3.08
CA ASP A 293 0.13 -17.85 1.95
C ASP A 293 0.85 -18.77 0.96
N TYR A 294 2.19 -18.86 1.04
CA TYR A 294 3.04 -19.68 0.19
C TYR A 294 3.73 -20.81 0.96
N LYS A 295 3.14 -21.21 2.09
CA LYS A 295 3.74 -22.21 2.97
C LYS A 295 3.92 -23.57 2.29
N ASN A 296 2.92 -24.03 1.55
CA ASN A 296 2.98 -25.32 0.87
C ASN A 296 4.04 -25.27 -0.21
N GLU A 297 4.00 -24.32 -1.14
CA GLU A 297 5.01 -24.15 -2.19
C GLU A 297 6.43 -24.03 -1.62
N CYS A 298 6.61 -23.24 -0.59
CA CYS A 298 7.91 -23.04 0.06
C CYS A 298 8.51 -24.34 0.63
N TRP A 299 7.69 -25.32 1.03
CA TRP A 299 8.11 -26.56 1.70
C TRP A 299 7.89 -27.82 0.88
N LEU A 300 7.60 -27.69 -0.41
CA LEU A 300 7.52 -28.84 -1.34
C LEU A 300 8.92 -29.41 -1.72
N CYS A 301 10.00 -28.62 -1.57
CA CYS A 301 11.36 -28.98 -1.94
C CYS A 301 12.17 -29.42 -0.74
#